data_e3616ecb994f76b1f435f32851d8232e
#
_entry.id   e3616ecb994f76b1f435f32851d8232e
#
_cell.length_a   1.000
_cell.length_b   1.000
_cell.length_c   1.000
_cell.angle_alpha   90.00
_cell.angle_beta   90.00
_cell.angle_gamma   90.00
#
_symmetry.space_group_name_H-M   'P 1'
#
loop_
_entity.id
_entity.type
_entity.pdbx_description
1 polymer ?
#
loop_
_entity_poly.entity_id
_entity_poly.type
_entity_poly.pdbx_seq_one_letter_code
_entity_poly.pdbx_strand_id
1 'polypeptide(L)'
;MKKDLAFYRKLFTSTFYLSAFTFGGGYVIIPLMRKKFVEQFHWIEEEEMLDLTAIAQSAPGAIAVNASILIGYRLAGFVGAMVTVAGTVLPPLIILSVISLAYVAFQNSLIVALVLRGMQAGVAAVIADVVISMGWDILKKKKILPIFIMFASFLASVVF
;
A
#
# COMPACT_ATOMS: atom_id res chain seq x y z
N MET A 1 -1.16 24.63 -11.20
CA MET A 1 0.15 24.14 -10.71
C MET A 1 1.11 24.02 -11.90
N LYS A 2 2.30 24.61 -11.87
CA LYS A 2 3.28 24.47 -12.98
C LYS A 2 3.88 23.07 -12.92
N LYS A 3 3.75 22.31 -14.01
CA LYS A 3 4.29 20.95 -14.15
C LYS A 3 5.73 21.03 -14.65
N ASP A 4 6.62 21.58 -13.82
CA ASP A 4 8.05 21.70 -14.08
C ASP A 4 8.84 20.46 -13.59
N LEU A 5 10.13 20.42 -13.86
CA LEU A 5 10.99 19.31 -13.45
C LEU A 5 11.01 19.13 -11.92
N ALA A 6 10.90 20.24 -11.16
CA ALA A 6 10.86 20.20 -9.71
C ALA A 6 9.60 19.52 -9.20
N PHE A 7 8.46 19.72 -9.87
CA PHE A 7 7.22 19.02 -9.58
C PHE A 7 7.35 17.50 -9.79
N TYR A 8 7.86 17.06 -10.95
CA TYR A 8 8.03 15.62 -11.22
C TYR A 8 9.04 14.96 -10.28
N ARG A 9 10.13 15.66 -9.94
CA ARG A 9 11.08 15.18 -8.95
C ARG A 9 10.42 15.03 -7.57
N LYS A 10 9.60 16.00 -7.15
CA LYS A 10 8.88 15.93 -5.87
C LYS A 10 7.84 14.82 -5.86
N LEU A 11 7.16 14.60 -6.99
CA LEU A 11 6.21 13.52 -7.17
C LEU A 11 6.90 12.15 -7.06
N PHE A 12 7.99 11.94 -7.79
CA PHE A 12 8.81 10.73 -7.76
C PHE A 12 9.36 10.44 -6.35
N THR A 13 10.04 11.42 -5.74
CA THR A 13 10.67 11.22 -4.43
C THR A 13 9.64 10.95 -3.35
N SER A 14 8.44 11.52 -3.44
CA SER A 14 7.36 11.25 -2.47
C SER A 14 6.85 9.81 -2.57
N THR A 15 6.56 9.32 -3.77
CA THR A 15 6.11 7.93 -3.96
C THR A 15 7.23 6.93 -3.67
N PHE A 16 8.47 7.25 -4.01
CA PHE A 16 9.65 6.44 -3.70
C PHE A 16 9.82 6.29 -2.18
N TYR A 17 9.79 7.40 -1.44
CA TYR A 17 9.95 7.38 0.01
C TYR A 17 8.78 6.64 0.69
N LEU A 18 7.55 6.91 0.27
CA LEU A 18 6.39 6.19 0.79
C LEU A 18 6.51 4.69 0.56
N SER A 19 6.91 4.25 -0.63
CA SER A 19 7.08 2.83 -0.94
C SER A 19 8.24 2.19 -0.18
N ALA A 20 9.38 2.89 -0.04
CA ALA A 20 10.56 2.38 0.64
C ALA A 20 10.35 2.14 2.15
N PHE A 21 9.54 3.00 2.79
CA PHE A 21 9.40 3.01 4.25
C PHE A 21 8.00 2.60 4.74
N THR A 22 7.12 2.14 3.86
CA THR A 22 5.80 1.62 4.27
C THR A 22 5.86 0.11 4.46
N PHE A 23 5.71 -0.31 5.70
CA PHE A 23 5.55 -1.71 6.09
C PHE A 23 4.08 -1.96 6.45
N GLY A 24 3.52 -3.10 6.04
CA GLY A 24 2.12 -3.47 6.36
C GLY A 24 1.18 -3.50 5.15
N GLY A 25 1.72 -3.35 3.93
CA GLY A 25 0.96 -3.55 2.69
C GLY A 25 0.13 -2.35 2.23
N GLY A 26 -0.73 -2.59 1.23
CA GLY A 26 -1.46 -1.55 0.52
C GLY A 26 -2.42 -0.71 1.39
N TYR A 27 -2.94 -1.28 2.46
CA TYR A 27 -3.84 -0.54 3.36
C TYR A 27 -3.13 0.54 4.18
N VAL A 28 -1.85 0.36 4.49
CA VAL A 28 -1.06 1.33 5.26
C VAL A 28 -0.57 2.47 4.38
N ILE A 29 -0.28 2.21 3.10
CA ILE A 29 0.26 3.23 2.20
C ILE A 29 -0.80 4.30 1.83
N ILE A 30 -2.08 3.94 1.76
CA ILE A 30 -3.17 4.88 1.41
C ILE A 30 -3.27 6.06 2.39
N PRO A 31 -3.36 5.87 3.72
CA PRO A 31 -3.34 6.97 4.68
C PRO A 31 -2.08 7.85 4.56
N LEU A 32 -0.93 7.24 4.26
CA LEU A 32 0.32 7.99 4.08
C LEU A 32 0.32 8.82 2.78
N MET A 33 -0.24 8.28 1.68
CA MET A 33 -0.45 9.02 0.44
C MET A 33 -1.41 10.18 0.66
N ARG A 34 -2.53 9.94 1.36
CA ARG A 34 -3.49 10.99 1.74
C ARG A 34 -2.79 12.10 2.53
N LYS A 35 -2.07 11.75 3.60
CA LYS A 35 -1.28 12.70 4.39
C LYS A 35 -0.31 13.51 3.51
N LYS A 36 0.31 12.87 2.52
CA LYS A 36 1.31 13.50 1.65
C LYS A 36 0.67 14.43 0.62
N PHE A 37 -0.32 13.94 -0.13
CA PHE A 37 -0.85 14.63 -1.30
C PHE A 37 -2.03 15.55 -0.98
N VAL A 38 -2.82 15.24 0.05
CA VAL A 38 -3.92 16.08 0.52
C VAL A 38 -3.44 17.06 1.59
N GLU A 39 -2.94 16.57 2.72
CA GLU A 39 -2.68 17.42 3.89
C GLU A 39 -1.39 18.26 3.76
N GLN A 40 -0.29 17.70 3.19
CA GLN A 40 0.99 18.41 3.11
C GLN A 40 1.15 19.22 1.83
N PHE A 41 0.76 18.65 0.68
CA PHE A 41 0.96 19.28 -0.62
C PHE A 41 -0.26 20.04 -1.09
N HIS A 42 -1.45 19.72 -0.59
CA HIS A 42 -2.74 20.24 -1.07
C HIS A 42 -2.88 20.13 -2.60
N TRP A 43 -2.41 18.99 -3.16
CA TRP A 43 -2.46 18.73 -4.59
C TRP A 43 -3.73 18.00 -5.01
N ILE A 44 -4.38 17.34 -4.08
CA ILE A 44 -5.60 16.55 -4.26
C ILE A 44 -6.55 16.92 -3.12
N GLU A 45 -7.84 17.03 -3.42
CA GLU A 45 -8.89 17.24 -2.42
C GLU A 45 -9.22 15.95 -1.69
N GLU A 46 -9.79 16.07 -0.49
CA GLU A 46 -10.12 14.92 0.37
C GLU A 46 -11.09 13.95 -0.31
N GLU A 47 -12.18 14.47 -0.88
CA GLU A 47 -13.19 13.67 -1.55
C GLU A 47 -12.61 12.95 -2.77
N GLU A 48 -11.79 13.64 -3.54
CA GLU A 48 -11.11 13.07 -4.69
C GLU A 48 -10.14 11.95 -4.29
N MET A 49 -9.42 12.11 -3.20
CA MET A 49 -8.52 11.08 -2.68
C MET A 49 -9.29 9.82 -2.25
N LEU A 50 -10.49 9.98 -1.68
CA LEU A 50 -11.36 8.86 -1.33
C LEU A 50 -11.82 8.09 -2.57
N ASP A 51 -12.22 8.79 -3.64
CA ASP A 51 -12.62 8.18 -4.91
C ASP A 51 -11.46 7.41 -5.55
N LEU A 52 -10.28 8.02 -5.63
CA LEU A 52 -9.08 7.37 -6.17
C LEU A 52 -8.71 6.11 -5.36
N THR A 53 -8.89 6.17 -4.04
CA THR A 53 -8.65 5.02 -3.15
C THR A 53 -9.64 3.89 -3.42
N ALA A 54 -10.93 4.20 -3.56
CA ALA A 54 -11.96 3.20 -3.85
C ALA A 54 -11.70 2.50 -5.18
N ILE A 55 -11.31 3.25 -6.22
CA ILE A 55 -10.93 2.70 -7.52
C ILE A 55 -9.67 1.83 -7.41
N ALA A 56 -8.63 2.29 -6.68
CA ALA A 56 -7.40 1.55 -6.49
C ALA A 56 -7.62 0.20 -5.78
N GLN A 57 -8.55 0.15 -4.83
CA GLN A 57 -8.89 -1.05 -4.09
C GLN A 57 -9.77 -2.03 -4.89
N SER A 58 -10.59 -1.53 -5.81
CA SER A 58 -11.43 -2.38 -6.66
C SER A 58 -10.67 -2.97 -7.86
N ALA A 59 -9.54 -2.39 -8.25
CA ALA A 59 -8.73 -2.89 -9.34
C ALA A 59 -7.83 -4.07 -8.89
N PRO A 60 -7.67 -5.12 -9.73
CA PRO A 60 -6.77 -6.23 -9.40
C PRO A 60 -5.31 -5.76 -9.33
N GLY A 61 -4.54 -6.32 -8.39
CA GLY A 61 -3.11 -6.02 -8.23
C GLY A 61 -2.75 -5.34 -6.92
N ALA A 62 -1.52 -4.82 -6.85
CA ALA A 62 -1.00 -4.16 -5.67
C ALA A 62 -1.66 -2.78 -5.48
N ILE A 63 -2.40 -2.60 -4.39
CA ILE A 63 -3.13 -1.34 -4.07
C ILE A 63 -2.19 -0.12 -4.13
N ALA A 64 -0.96 -0.26 -3.63
CA ALA A 64 0.05 0.79 -3.66
C ALA A 64 0.37 1.27 -5.09
N VAL A 65 0.51 0.32 -6.02
CA VAL A 65 0.78 0.62 -7.44
C VAL A 65 -0.45 1.22 -8.09
N ASN A 66 -1.63 0.63 -7.89
CA ASN A 66 -2.89 1.14 -8.43
C ASN A 66 -3.15 2.58 -7.98
N ALA A 67 -3.01 2.86 -6.67
CA ALA A 67 -3.16 4.20 -6.13
C ALA A 67 -2.12 5.19 -6.70
N SER A 68 -0.88 4.75 -6.85
CA SER A 68 0.19 5.58 -7.46
C SER A 68 -0.13 5.94 -8.90
N ILE A 69 -0.65 4.98 -9.69
CA ILE A 69 -1.08 5.23 -11.07
C ILE A 69 -2.16 6.31 -11.10
N LEU A 70 -3.20 6.13 -10.31
CA LEU A 70 -4.35 7.04 -10.29
C LEU A 70 -3.96 8.44 -9.82
N ILE A 71 -3.22 8.56 -8.73
CA ILE A 71 -2.71 9.83 -8.21
C ILE A 71 -1.81 10.52 -9.25
N GLY A 72 -0.87 9.78 -9.82
CA GLY A 72 0.05 10.32 -10.84
C GLY A 72 -0.69 10.79 -12.09
N TYR A 73 -1.64 9.98 -12.58
CA TYR A 73 -2.47 10.32 -13.72
C TYR A 73 -3.32 11.55 -13.46
N ARG A 74 -3.94 11.63 -12.29
CA ARG A 74 -4.74 12.80 -11.88
C ARG A 74 -3.93 14.08 -11.83
N LEU A 75 -2.72 14.02 -11.31
CA LEU A 75 -1.86 15.20 -11.13
C LEU A 75 -1.19 15.67 -12.44
N ALA A 76 -0.73 14.74 -13.27
CA ALA A 76 0.07 15.06 -14.45
C ALA A 76 -0.17 14.16 -15.68
N GLY A 77 -1.33 13.52 -15.77
CA GLY A 77 -1.67 12.64 -16.88
C GLY A 77 -0.75 11.42 -16.97
N PHE A 78 -0.57 10.91 -18.17
CA PHE A 78 0.22 9.70 -18.42
C PHE A 78 1.66 9.80 -17.89
N VAL A 79 2.32 10.94 -18.08
CA VAL A 79 3.69 11.16 -17.57
C VAL A 79 3.73 11.11 -16.05
N GLY A 80 2.73 11.70 -15.38
CA GLY A 80 2.59 11.64 -13.93
C GLY A 80 2.44 10.19 -13.44
N ALA A 81 1.60 9.40 -14.10
CA ALA A 81 1.43 7.98 -13.77
C ALA A 81 2.74 7.18 -13.91
N MET A 82 3.48 7.38 -14.99
CA MET A 82 4.78 6.73 -15.18
C MET A 82 5.79 7.08 -14.09
N VAL A 83 5.84 8.36 -13.71
CA VAL A 83 6.74 8.85 -12.65
C VAL A 83 6.38 8.26 -11.28
N THR A 84 5.11 8.22 -10.94
CA THR A 84 4.66 7.66 -9.64
C THR A 84 4.82 6.15 -9.58
N VAL A 85 4.53 5.43 -10.66
CA VAL A 85 4.77 3.97 -10.75
C VAL A 85 6.25 3.67 -10.59
N ALA A 86 7.12 4.37 -11.32
CA ALA A 86 8.56 4.20 -11.19
C ALA A 86 9.02 4.45 -9.74
N GLY A 87 8.53 5.54 -9.10
CA GLY A 87 8.80 5.83 -7.69
C GLY A 87 8.32 4.74 -6.74
N THR A 88 7.18 4.12 -7.02
CA THR A 88 6.60 3.08 -6.15
C THR A 88 7.25 1.71 -6.34
N VAL A 89 7.64 1.35 -7.57
CA VAL A 89 8.15 0.01 -7.89
C VAL A 89 9.67 -0.10 -7.67
N LEU A 90 10.42 0.99 -7.87
CA LEU A 90 11.89 0.95 -7.74
C LEU A 90 12.40 0.55 -6.35
N PRO A 91 11.86 1.05 -5.21
CA PRO A 91 12.37 0.67 -3.90
C PRO A 91 12.31 -0.85 -3.64
N PRO A 92 11.15 -1.52 -3.76
CA PRO A 92 11.09 -2.96 -3.53
C PRO A 92 11.93 -3.74 -4.56
N LEU A 93 12.00 -3.28 -5.81
CA LEU A 93 12.83 -3.91 -6.84
C LEU A 93 14.32 -3.84 -6.48
N ILE A 94 14.81 -2.69 -6.05
CA ILE A 94 16.21 -2.53 -5.63
C ILE A 94 16.50 -3.41 -4.41
N ILE A 95 15.64 -3.37 -3.39
CA ILE A 95 15.82 -4.15 -2.15
C ILE A 95 15.85 -5.64 -2.47
N LEU A 96 14.90 -6.14 -3.25
CA LEU A 96 14.85 -7.56 -3.62
C LEU A 96 16.03 -7.96 -4.52
N SER A 97 16.49 -7.08 -5.43
CA SER A 97 17.67 -7.34 -6.26
C SER A 97 18.94 -7.48 -5.40
N VAL A 98 19.14 -6.58 -4.43
CA VAL A 98 20.29 -6.65 -3.52
C VAL A 98 20.23 -7.93 -2.65
N ILE A 99 19.05 -8.26 -2.12
CA ILE A 99 18.85 -9.49 -1.35
C ILE A 99 19.11 -10.72 -2.21
N SER A 100 18.67 -10.72 -3.48
CA SER A 100 18.89 -11.81 -4.42
C SER A 100 20.38 -12.08 -4.69
N LEU A 101 21.19 -11.03 -4.83
CA LEU A 101 22.64 -11.18 -5.00
C LEU A 101 23.34 -11.81 -3.76
N ALA A 102 22.81 -11.53 -2.57
CA ALA A 102 23.31 -12.07 -1.32
C ALA A 102 22.56 -13.34 -0.86
N TYR A 103 21.68 -13.90 -1.69
CA TYR A 103 20.70 -14.92 -1.29
C TYR A 103 21.38 -16.16 -0.66
N VAL A 104 22.47 -16.66 -1.24
CA VAL A 104 23.19 -17.84 -0.73
C VAL A 104 23.74 -17.60 0.69
N ALA A 105 24.30 -16.42 0.93
CA ALA A 105 24.79 -16.04 2.27
C ALA A 105 23.63 -15.83 3.26
N PHE A 106 22.51 -15.27 2.80
CA PHE A 106 21.30 -15.07 3.59
C PHE A 106 20.62 -16.38 3.97
N GLN A 107 20.48 -17.30 3.04
CA GLN A 107 19.78 -18.57 3.22
C GLN A 107 20.40 -19.43 4.34
N ASN A 108 21.74 -19.40 4.47
CA ASN A 108 22.48 -20.20 5.43
C ASN A 108 22.75 -19.50 6.77
N SER A 109 22.31 -18.25 6.92
CA SER A 109 22.53 -17.49 8.15
C SER A 109 21.40 -17.71 9.16
N LEU A 110 21.74 -18.26 10.33
CA LEU A 110 20.81 -18.43 11.44
C LEU A 110 20.22 -17.08 11.90
N ILE A 111 21.02 -16.02 11.90
CA ILE A 111 20.58 -14.67 12.32
C ILE A 111 19.49 -14.17 11.37
N VAL A 112 19.70 -14.31 10.06
CA VAL A 112 18.70 -13.90 9.04
C VAL A 112 17.41 -14.70 9.20
N ALA A 113 17.50 -16.01 9.41
CA ALA A 113 16.33 -16.85 9.63
C ALA A 113 15.53 -16.41 10.88
N LEU A 114 16.20 -16.07 11.97
CA LEU A 114 15.54 -15.57 13.19
C LEU A 114 14.89 -14.21 12.98
N VAL A 115 15.57 -13.28 12.28
CA VAL A 115 15.01 -11.96 11.94
C VAL A 115 13.77 -12.11 11.04
N LEU A 116 13.85 -12.94 9.99
CA LEU A 116 12.71 -13.17 9.09
C LEU A 116 11.51 -13.78 9.83
N ARG A 117 11.75 -14.72 10.76
CA ARG A 117 10.68 -15.26 11.62
C ARG A 117 10.05 -14.19 12.51
N GLY A 118 10.85 -13.30 13.08
CA GLY A 118 10.36 -12.16 13.85
C GLY A 118 9.52 -11.20 13.00
N MET A 119 9.97 -10.90 11.75
CA MET A 119 9.23 -10.09 10.81
C MET A 119 7.90 -10.75 10.40
N GLN A 120 7.88 -12.06 10.16
CA GLN A 120 6.66 -12.80 9.86
C GLN A 120 5.65 -12.72 11.02
N ALA A 121 6.11 -12.86 12.27
CA ALA A 121 5.26 -12.68 13.44
C ALA A 121 4.71 -11.25 13.54
N GLY A 122 5.52 -10.24 13.23
CA GLY A 122 5.10 -8.84 13.17
C GLY A 122 4.03 -8.60 12.10
N VAL A 123 4.22 -9.14 10.90
CA VAL A 123 3.22 -9.05 9.81
C VAL A 123 1.93 -9.76 10.20
N ALA A 124 2.01 -10.94 10.80
CA ALA A 124 0.83 -11.67 11.27
C ALA A 124 0.06 -10.86 12.34
N ALA A 125 0.77 -10.19 13.25
CA ALA A 125 0.16 -9.32 14.25
C ALA A 125 -0.57 -8.12 13.61
N VAL A 126 0.05 -7.47 12.61
CA VAL A 126 -0.57 -6.36 11.87
C VAL A 126 -1.82 -6.83 11.12
N ILE A 127 -1.77 -7.98 10.46
CA ILE A 127 -2.94 -8.55 9.77
C ILE A 127 -4.05 -8.85 10.78
N ALA A 128 -3.72 -9.46 11.93
CA ALA A 128 -4.69 -9.73 12.98
C ALA A 128 -5.33 -8.44 13.52
N ASP A 129 -4.54 -7.40 13.77
CA ASP A 129 -5.03 -6.09 14.22
C ASP A 129 -6.01 -5.48 13.21
N VAL A 130 -5.66 -5.47 11.92
CA VAL A 130 -6.53 -4.97 10.84
C VAL A 130 -7.83 -5.77 10.77
N VAL A 131 -7.77 -7.10 10.80
CA VAL A 131 -8.95 -7.98 10.75
C VAL A 131 -9.86 -7.74 11.95
N ILE A 132 -9.29 -7.67 13.16
CA ILE A 132 -10.05 -7.41 14.39
C ILE A 132 -10.68 -6.02 14.33
N SER A 133 -9.94 -5.00 13.96
CA SER A 133 -10.41 -3.62 13.88
C SER A 133 -11.56 -3.47 12.88
N MET A 134 -11.39 -4.00 11.66
CA MET A 134 -12.44 -3.98 10.63
C MET A 134 -13.65 -4.82 11.02
N GLY A 135 -13.44 -6.00 11.62
CA GLY A 135 -14.52 -6.85 12.15
C GLY A 135 -15.31 -6.14 13.24
N TRP A 136 -14.62 -5.46 14.15
CA TRP A 136 -15.25 -4.69 15.23
C TRP A 136 -16.10 -3.54 14.70
N ASP A 137 -15.64 -2.84 13.66
CA ASP A 137 -16.38 -1.75 13.03
C ASP A 137 -17.66 -2.24 12.34
N ILE A 138 -17.63 -3.42 11.73
CA ILE A 138 -18.82 -4.07 11.13
C ILE A 138 -19.82 -4.45 12.23
N LEU A 139 -19.34 -5.04 13.32
CA LEU A 139 -20.19 -5.46 14.43
C LEU A 139 -20.84 -4.27 15.15
N LYS A 140 -20.11 -3.16 15.32
CA LYS A 140 -20.64 -1.91 15.91
C LYS A 140 -21.80 -1.31 15.12
N LYS A 141 -21.79 -1.44 13.80
CA LYS A 141 -22.86 -0.92 12.93
C LYS A 141 -24.18 -1.68 13.08
N LYS A 142 -24.22 -2.83 13.77
CA LYS A 142 -25.41 -3.68 14.06
C LYS A 142 -26.30 -3.96 12.84
N LYS A 143 -25.74 -3.90 11.64
CA LYS A 143 -26.47 -4.24 10.41
C LYS A 143 -26.28 -5.73 10.12
N ILE A 144 -27.38 -6.49 10.00
CA ILE A 144 -27.36 -7.94 9.83
C ILE A 144 -26.67 -8.35 8.53
N LEU A 145 -26.91 -7.63 7.42
CA LEU A 145 -26.39 -7.98 6.10
C LEU A 145 -24.86 -7.98 6.02
N PRO A 146 -24.12 -6.94 6.46
CA PRO A 146 -22.66 -6.98 6.48
C PRO A 146 -22.07 -8.07 7.38
N ILE A 147 -22.70 -8.34 8.53
CA ILE A 147 -22.29 -9.42 9.44
C ILE A 147 -22.45 -10.78 8.77
N PHE A 148 -23.59 -11.02 8.11
CA PHE A 148 -23.84 -12.26 7.38
C PHE A 148 -22.83 -12.47 6.25
N ILE A 149 -22.54 -11.43 5.44
CA ILE A 149 -21.55 -11.48 4.36
C ILE A 149 -20.16 -11.78 4.91
N MET A 150 -19.77 -11.16 6.02
CA MET A 150 -18.47 -11.40 6.66
C MET A 150 -18.32 -12.87 7.08
N PHE A 151 -19.32 -13.45 7.75
CA PHE A 151 -19.29 -14.86 8.16
C PHE A 151 -19.36 -15.83 6.98
N ALA A 152 -20.19 -15.53 5.97
CA ALA A 152 -20.30 -16.36 4.78
C ALA A 152 -18.98 -16.37 3.98
N SER A 153 -18.33 -15.22 3.82
CA SER A 153 -17.03 -15.11 3.15
C SER A 153 -15.92 -15.85 3.92
N PHE A 154 -15.92 -15.74 5.26
CA PHE A 154 -14.97 -16.48 6.09
C PHE A 154 -15.16 -18.00 5.95
N LEU A 155 -16.39 -18.49 6.05
CA LEU A 155 -16.68 -19.92 5.86
C LEU A 155 -16.30 -20.40 4.46
N ALA A 156 -16.61 -19.64 3.42
CA ALA A 156 -16.22 -19.99 2.06
C ALA A 156 -14.69 -20.07 1.90
N SER A 157 -13.94 -19.15 2.50
CA SER A 157 -12.47 -19.15 2.45
C SER A 157 -11.80 -20.27 3.24
N VAL A 158 -12.50 -20.87 4.23
CA VAL A 158 -11.97 -22.00 5.02
C VAL A 158 -12.28 -23.34 4.34
N VAL A 159 -13.39 -23.41 3.58
CA VAL A 159 -13.86 -24.65 2.94
C VAL A 159 -13.27 -24.84 1.54
N PHE A 160 -12.96 -23.76 0.82
CA PHE A 160 -12.38 -23.76 -0.53
C PHE A 160 -10.96 -23.20 -0.53
#